data_b69512a02d78ba8d68fa3a664173e66c
#
_entry.id   b69512a02d78ba8d68fa3a664173e66c
#
_cell.length_a   1.000
_cell.length_b   1.000
_cell.length_c   1.000
_cell.angle_alpha   90.00
_cell.angle_beta   90.00
_cell.angle_gamma   90.00
#
_symmetry.space_group_name_H-M   'P 1'
#
loop_
_entity.id
_entity.type
_entity.pdbx_description
1 polymer ?
#
loop_
_entity_poly.entity_id
_entity_poly.type
_entity_poly.pdbx_seq_one_letter_code
_entity_poly.pdbx_strand_id
1 'polypeptide(L)'
;MDKSASKEFDEIRPYESGEIKQAFEDLLNDRQFQLVLKGFAPWLPKSLRNGLLRLAFTGIKTPLDFQKRFMKPVVNYIIRRHTDGCSFDNSLLTGKHENSQGRNSCAKDNNTSQFSTLDSQLDERYTFISNHRDIVLDSAFLDVKLIEAGYPTTVEIGIGDNLLIYPWIKRLVRMNKAFTVRRGLSLRETLAASQVMSRYIHYAVTRKKENIWIAQREGRAKDSDDRTQDAVLKMLAMGGLAVDGSSQNEDSQKVIIDSLRELNIVPLTISYEFDPCDYLKAQEFQQKRDNPAFKKSKQDDLDNMKTGIFGYKGRVVYRASTPINSWLNTLEALPAKEFFSAVAQRMDHAIHRGYELFPCNYIAADLLSGSRQYADHYTQSDEQRFERYLQGQLAKIQLPKKDDAFLRERMLTMYANPLKNYLAAL
;
A
#
# COMPACT_ATOMS: atom_id res chain seq x y z
N MET A 1 7.88 5.42 -29.56
CA MET A 1 8.49 5.38 -28.22
C MET A 1 9.89 5.99 -28.33
N ASP A 2 10.12 7.05 -27.63
CA ASP A 2 11.46 7.65 -27.59
C ASP A 2 12.37 6.75 -26.75
N LYS A 3 13.28 6.02 -27.41
CA LYS A 3 14.20 5.07 -26.77
C LYS A 3 15.20 5.73 -25.83
N SER A 4 15.32 7.06 -25.85
CA SER A 4 16.24 7.80 -25.00
C SER A 4 15.66 8.02 -23.59
N ALA A 5 14.37 8.30 -23.49
CA ALA A 5 13.69 8.54 -22.22
C ALA A 5 13.55 7.23 -21.38
N SER A 6 13.51 6.04 -22.01
CA SER A 6 13.38 4.78 -21.26
C SER A 6 14.67 4.38 -20.55
N LYS A 7 15.85 4.74 -21.06
CA LYS A 7 17.15 4.36 -20.48
C LYS A 7 17.42 4.99 -19.11
N GLU A 8 16.91 6.20 -18.89
CA GLU A 8 17.06 6.90 -17.60
C GLU A 8 16.45 6.10 -16.44
N PHE A 9 15.40 5.36 -16.70
CA PHE A 9 14.62 4.65 -15.69
C PHE A 9 14.97 3.15 -15.55
N ASP A 10 15.90 2.62 -16.35
CA ASP A 10 16.19 1.17 -16.43
C ASP A 10 16.55 0.54 -15.08
N GLU A 11 17.20 1.29 -14.20
CA GLU A 11 17.58 0.79 -12.87
C GLU A 11 16.39 0.66 -11.91
N ILE A 12 15.37 1.52 -12.07
CA ILE A 12 14.26 1.60 -11.12
C ILE A 12 12.96 1.02 -11.65
N ARG A 13 12.68 1.08 -12.95
CA ARG A 13 11.40 0.69 -13.55
C ARG A 13 11.07 -0.80 -13.38
N PRO A 14 9.79 -1.21 -13.44
CA PRO A 14 9.39 -2.59 -13.66
C PRO A 14 9.99 -3.17 -14.96
N TYR A 15 9.92 -4.47 -15.13
CA TYR A 15 10.22 -5.08 -16.43
C TYR A 15 9.18 -4.67 -17.47
N GLU A 16 9.62 -4.54 -18.72
CA GLU A 16 8.76 -4.37 -19.88
C GLU A 16 8.35 -5.73 -20.49
N SER A 17 7.36 -5.70 -21.36
CA SER A 17 6.79 -6.92 -21.96
C SER A 17 7.85 -7.83 -22.60
N GLY A 18 8.88 -7.26 -23.25
CA GLY A 18 9.97 -8.03 -23.86
C GLY A 18 10.91 -8.72 -22.87
N GLU A 19 10.94 -8.27 -21.61
CA GLU A 19 11.86 -8.74 -20.58
C GLU A 19 11.26 -9.86 -19.70
N ILE A 20 9.94 -10.00 -19.68
CA ILE A 20 9.20 -10.89 -18.75
C ILE A 20 9.62 -12.34 -18.88
N LYS A 21 9.75 -12.84 -20.12
CA LYS A 21 10.12 -14.24 -20.36
C LYS A 21 11.52 -14.55 -19.84
N GLN A 22 12.50 -13.68 -20.12
CA GLN A 22 13.86 -13.88 -19.65
C GLN A 22 13.95 -13.75 -18.13
N ALA A 23 13.29 -12.75 -17.54
CA ALA A 23 13.25 -12.57 -16.08
C ALA A 23 12.66 -13.81 -15.36
N PHE A 24 11.66 -14.45 -15.96
CA PHE A 24 11.08 -15.68 -15.42
C PHE A 24 12.05 -16.88 -15.50
N GLU A 25 12.74 -17.07 -16.63
CA GLU A 25 13.74 -18.15 -16.75
C GLU A 25 14.92 -17.91 -15.79
N ASP A 26 15.37 -16.66 -15.62
CA ASP A 26 16.40 -16.30 -14.64
C ASP A 26 15.93 -16.58 -13.20
N LEU A 27 14.65 -16.35 -12.91
CA LEU A 27 14.04 -16.65 -11.64
C LEU A 27 14.04 -18.17 -11.36
N LEU A 28 13.63 -18.98 -12.34
CA LEU A 28 13.65 -20.45 -12.23
C LEU A 28 15.07 -21.02 -12.07
N ASN A 29 16.10 -20.34 -12.55
CA ASN A 29 17.48 -20.75 -12.43
C ASN A 29 18.14 -20.27 -11.12
N ASP A 30 17.51 -19.36 -10.40
CA ASP A 30 18.04 -18.82 -9.14
C ASP A 30 18.02 -19.89 -8.05
N ARG A 31 19.20 -20.13 -7.43
CA ARG A 31 19.38 -21.19 -6.43
C ARG A 31 18.54 -20.96 -5.17
N GLN A 32 18.42 -19.72 -4.70
CA GLN A 32 17.67 -19.40 -3.48
C GLN A 32 16.16 -19.51 -3.75
N PHE A 33 15.70 -19.05 -4.91
CA PHE A 33 14.31 -19.25 -5.31
C PHE A 33 13.94 -20.74 -5.40
N GLN A 34 14.84 -21.59 -5.89
CA GLN A 34 14.62 -23.05 -5.89
C GLN A 34 14.51 -23.64 -4.48
N LEU A 35 15.25 -23.10 -3.49
CA LEU A 35 15.07 -23.51 -2.09
C LEU A 35 13.71 -23.10 -1.54
N VAL A 36 13.24 -21.90 -1.86
CA VAL A 36 11.89 -21.45 -1.50
C VAL A 36 10.83 -22.38 -2.11
N LEU A 37 10.92 -22.66 -3.40
CA LEU A 37 10.00 -23.59 -4.08
C LEU A 37 10.04 -25.00 -3.48
N LYS A 38 11.20 -25.49 -3.09
CA LYS A 38 11.34 -26.77 -2.37
C LYS A 38 10.64 -26.74 -1.02
N GLY A 39 10.64 -25.61 -0.31
CA GLY A 39 9.93 -25.46 0.94
C GLY A 39 8.38 -25.59 0.78
N PHE A 40 7.84 -25.10 -0.34
CA PHE A 40 6.40 -25.23 -0.62
C PHE A 40 5.98 -26.61 -1.11
N ALA A 41 6.84 -27.31 -1.86
CA ALA A 41 6.53 -28.63 -2.43
C ALA A 41 7.78 -29.55 -2.33
N PRO A 42 8.14 -30.01 -1.11
CA PRO A 42 9.36 -30.78 -0.88
C PRO A 42 9.34 -32.15 -1.56
N TRP A 43 8.17 -32.72 -1.76
CA TRP A 43 7.97 -34.02 -2.43
C TRP A 43 8.11 -33.98 -3.95
N LEU A 44 8.08 -32.76 -4.55
CA LEU A 44 8.06 -32.60 -6.00
C LEU A 44 9.50 -32.41 -6.54
N PRO A 45 9.98 -33.24 -7.49
CA PRO A 45 11.27 -33.04 -8.12
C PRO A 45 11.41 -31.66 -8.78
N LYS A 46 12.62 -31.11 -8.81
CA LYS A 46 12.90 -29.77 -9.38
C LYS A 46 12.41 -29.64 -10.82
N SER A 47 12.62 -30.67 -11.64
CA SER A 47 12.20 -30.69 -13.05
C SER A 47 10.67 -30.54 -13.19
N LEU A 48 9.94 -31.26 -12.38
CA LEU A 48 8.47 -31.24 -12.42
C LEU A 48 7.92 -29.91 -11.86
N ARG A 49 8.48 -29.37 -10.75
CA ARG A 49 8.13 -28.05 -10.26
C ARG A 49 8.34 -26.95 -11.31
N ASN A 50 9.52 -26.95 -11.95
CA ASN A 50 9.82 -25.98 -13.01
C ASN A 50 8.94 -26.18 -14.24
N GLY A 51 8.60 -27.42 -14.62
CA GLY A 51 7.67 -27.73 -15.68
C GLY A 51 6.26 -27.16 -15.41
N LEU A 52 5.73 -27.38 -14.21
CA LEU A 52 4.42 -26.83 -13.79
C LEU A 52 4.44 -25.29 -13.77
N LEU A 53 5.51 -24.67 -13.28
CA LEU A 53 5.63 -23.21 -13.31
C LEU A 53 5.71 -22.66 -14.73
N ARG A 54 6.45 -23.30 -15.65
CA ARG A 54 6.47 -22.91 -17.06
C ARG A 54 5.09 -23.06 -17.71
N LEU A 55 4.36 -24.12 -17.37
CA LEU A 55 2.97 -24.30 -17.84
C LEU A 55 2.07 -23.16 -17.32
N ALA A 56 2.14 -22.84 -16.02
CA ALA A 56 1.39 -21.74 -15.43
C ALA A 56 1.78 -20.37 -16.02
N PHE A 57 3.01 -20.23 -16.50
CA PHE A 57 3.53 -19.01 -17.13
C PHE A 57 3.21 -18.91 -18.64
N THR A 58 2.63 -19.97 -19.22
CA THR A 58 2.28 -19.98 -20.64
C THR A 58 1.30 -18.85 -20.97
N GLY A 59 1.64 -18.06 -22.00
CA GLY A 59 0.81 -16.92 -22.43
C GLY A 59 0.94 -15.66 -21.60
N ILE A 60 1.83 -15.61 -20.60
CA ILE A 60 2.20 -14.38 -19.88
C ILE A 60 3.25 -13.63 -20.72
N LYS A 61 2.87 -12.46 -21.24
CA LYS A 61 3.72 -11.63 -22.10
C LYS A 61 4.04 -10.27 -21.50
N THR A 62 3.18 -9.78 -20.61
CA THR A 62 3.27 -8.46 -19.99
C THR A 62 3.28 -8.57 -18.48
N PRO A 63 3.78 -7.55 -17.74
CA PRO A 63 3.64 -7.49 -16.29
C PRO A 63 2.17 -7.55 -15.84
N LEU A 64 1.25 -6.96 -16.59
CA LEU A 64 -0.19 -7.04 -16.30
C LEU A 64 -0.73 -8.46 -16.45
N ASP A 65 -0.28 -9.22 -17.48
CA ASP A 65 -0.62 -10.64 -17.60
C ASP A 65 -0.11 -11.43 -16.39
N PHE A 66 1.11 -11.13 -15.94
CA PHE A 66 1.69 -11.76 -14.76
C PHE A 66 0.82 -11.51 -13.52
N GLN A 67 0.39 -10.27 -13.31
CA GLN A 67 -0.52 -9.95 -12.21
C GLN A 67 -1.88 -10.64 -12.35
N LYS A 68 -2.51 -10.59 -13.54
CA LYS A 68 -3.85 -11.15 -13.76
C LYS A 68 -3.87 -12.69 -13.71
N ARG A 69 -2.87 -13.36 -14.31
CA ARG A 69 -2.90 -14.81 -14.51
C ARG A 69 -2.10 -15.59 -13.47
N PHE A 70 -1.03 -15.00 -12.92
CA PHE A 70 -0.17 -15.68 -11.95
C PHE A 70 -0.38 -15.15 -10.51
N MET A 71 -0.29 -13.83 -10.29
CA MET A 71 -0.38 -13.28 -8.94
C MET A 71 -1.80 -13.25 -8.39
N LYS A 72 -2.82 -12.87 -9.17
CA LYS A 72 -4.21 -12.82 -8.71
C LYS A 72 -4.70 -14.14 -8.09
N PRO A 73 -4.50 -15.33 -8.69
CA PRO A 73 -4.86 -16.60 -8.06
C PRO A 73 -4.16 -16.82 -6.71
N VAL A 74 -2.87 -16.49 -6.60
CA VAL A 74 -2.09 -16.61 -5.36
C VAL A 74 -2.63 -15.66 -4.29
N VAL A 75 -2.85 -14.41 -4.64
CA VAL A 75 -3.38 -13.39 -3.72
C VAL A 75 -4.80 -13.72 -3.29
N ASN A 76 -5.65 -14.19 -4.20
CA ASN A 76 -7.00 -14.66 -3.86
C ASN A 76 -7.01 -15.87 -2.93
N TYR A 77 -6.02 -16.78 -3.05
CA TYR A 77 -5.84 -17.85 -2.08
C TYR A 77 -5.49 -17.29 -0.69
N ILE A 78 -4.60 -16.29 -0.61
CA ILE A 78 -4.23 -15.61 0.64
C ILE A 78 -5.45 -14.91 1.24
N ILE A 79 -6.21 -14.16 0.46
CA ILE A 79 -7.45 -13.50 0.91
C ILE A 79 -8.39 -14.53 1.54
N ARG A 80 -8.71 -15.61 0.83
CA ARG A 80 -9.64 -16.64 1.31
C ARG A 80 -9.14 -17.38 2.54
N ARG A 81 -7.82 -17.56 2.71
CA ARG A 81 -7.25 -18.35 3.79
C ARG A 81 -6.92 -17.55 5.04
N HIS A 82 -6.60 -16.27 4.88
CA HIS A 82 -6.02 -15.44 5.93
C HIS A 82 -6.80 -14.15 6.22
N THR A 83 -7.99 -13.99 5.62
CA THR A 83 -8.90 -12.88 5.92
C THR A 83 -10.35 -13.38 6.03
N ASP A 84 -11.22 -12.60 6.66
CA ASP A 84 -12.67 -12.79 6.67
C ASP A 84 -13.34 -12.01 5.51
N GLY A 85 -12.56 -11.65 4.51
CA GLY A 85 -12.97 -10.90 3.33
C GLY A 85 -12.11 -9.66 3.12
N CYS A 86 -12.02 -9.26 1.84
CA CYS A 86 -11.33 -8.05 1.42
C CYS A 86 -12.24 -7.27 0.46
N SER A 87 -12.60 -6.03 0.81
CA SER A 87 -13.45 -5.16 0.01
C SER A 87 -12.71 -3.91 -0.46
N PHE A 88 -13.23 -3.29 -1.53
CA PHE A 88 -12.73 -2.02 -2.05
C PHE A 88 -13.90 -1.12 -2.37
N ASP A 89 -14.01 -0.02 -1.64
CA ASP A 89 -14.97 1.04 -1.88
C ASP A 89 -14.28 2.14 -2.72
N ASN A 90 -14.70 2.28 -3.96
CA ASN A 90 -14.27 3.30 -4.90
C ASN A 90 -15.41 4.23 -5.33
N SER A 91 -16.47 4.28 -4.56
CA SER A 91 -17.69 5.06 -4.86
C SER A 91 -17.40 6.54 -5.09
N LEU A 92 -16.47 7.11 -4.32
CA LEU A 92 -16.05 8.51 -4.45
C LEU A 92 -15.21 8.79 -5.72
N LEU A 93 -14.62 7.76 -6.33
CA LEU A 93 -13.93 7.88 -7.62
C LEU A 93 -14.90 7.73 -8.79
N THR A 94 -15.91 6.86 -8.64
CA THR A 94 -16.82 6.48 -9.73
C THR A 94 -18.16 7.22 -9.69
N GLY A 95 -18.40 8.04 -8.67
CA GLY A 95 -19.69 8.73 -8.48
C GLY A 95 -20.86 7.79 -8.17
N LYS A 96 -20.59 6.51 -7.91
CA LYS A 96 -21.62 5.53 -7.52
C LYS A 96 -21.81 5.58 -6.01
N HIS A 97 -22.82 6.26 -5.53
CA HIS A 97 -23.34 6.01 -4.18
C HIS A 97 -24.10 4.68 -4.19
N GLU A 98 -23.57 3.63 -3.58
CA GLU A 98 -24.37 2.46 -3.24
C GLU A 98 -25.43 2.90 -2.23
N ASN A 99 -26.67 3.02 -2.68
CA ASN A 99 -27.83 3.09 -1.80
C ASN A 99 -27.95 1.73 -1.09
N SER A 100 -27.29 1.59 0.06
CA SER A 100 -27.45 0.46 0.98
C SER A 100 -28.77 0.61 1.75
N GLN A 101 -29.91 0.52 1.06
CA GLN A 101 -31.19 0.11 1.66
C GLN A 101 -31.98 -0.63 0.58
N GLY A 102 -32.19 -1.92 0.84
CA GLY A 102 -32.92 -2.78 -0.07
C GLY A 102 -34.33 -2.32 -0.35
N ARG A 103 -34.68 -2.35 -1.65
CA ARG A 103 -36.02 -2.75 -2.11
C ARG A 103 -35.95 -3.00 -3.62
N ASN A 104 -36.40 -4.21 -3.99
CA ASN A 104 -36.73 -4.57 -5.36
C ASN A 104 -37.77 -3.58 -5.91
N SER A 105 -37.45 -2.90 -7.00
CA SER A 105 -38.46 -2.44 -7.96
C SER A 105 -37.83 -2.38 -9.34
N CYS A 106 -38.30 -3.22 -10.24
CA CYS A 106 -38.08 -3.09 -11.67
C CYS A 106 -38.68 -1.74 -12.13
N ALA A 107 -37.82 -0.82 -12.57
CA ALA A 107 -38.18 0.25 -13.46
C ALA A 107 -37.13 0.31 -14.56
N LYS A 108 -37.58 0.05 -15.79
CA LYS A 108 -36.82 0.29 -17.02
C LYS A 108 -36.81 1.79 -17.24
N ASP A 109 -35.71 2.46 -16.96
CA ASP A 109 -35.44 3.80 -17.44
C ASP A 109 -34.19 3.81 -18.28
N ASN A 110 -34.37 4.13 -19.55
CA ASN A 110 -33.33 4.39 -20.53
C ASN A 110 -32.53 5.63 -20.12
N ASN A 111 -31.33 5.46 -19.59
CA ASN A 111 -30.41 6.57 -19.33
C ASN A 111 -29.02 6.26 -19.91
N THR A 112 -28.85 6.53 -21.21
CA THR A 112 -27.61 6.37 -21.96
C THR A 112 -26.46 7.25 -21.46
N SER A 113 -26.75 8.29 -20.64
CA SER A 113 -25.74 9.23 -20.15
C SER A 113 -24.95 8.73 -18.93
N GLN A 114 -25.47 7.77 -18.14
CA GLN A 114 -24.76 7.22 -17.00
C GLN A 114 -23.65 6.21 -17.38
N PHE A 115 -23.79 5.53 -18.50
CA PHE A 115 -22.76 4.59 -19.01
C PHE A 115 -21.51 5.32 -19.52
N SER A 116 -21.66 6.47 -20.16
CA SER A 116 -20.53 7.24 -20.73
C SER A 116 -19.64 7.87 -19.65
N THR A 117 -20.18 8.26 -18.50
CA THR A 117 -19.41 8.83 -17.39
C THR A 117 -18.61 7.77 -16.62
N LEU A 118 -19.09 6.53 -16.56
CA LEU A 118 -18.42 5.44 -15.89
C LEU A 118 -17.18 4.97 -16.67
N ASP A 119 -17.31 4.79 -17.98
CA ASP A 119 -16.20 4.38 -18.84
C ASP A 119 -15.09 5.44 -18.85
N SER A 120 -15.43 6.74 -18.87
CA SER A 120 -14.44 7.82 -18.84
C SER A 120 -13.64 7.86 -17.53
N GLN A 121 -14.26 7.57 -16.39
CA GLN A 121 -13.58 7.57 -15.08
C GLN A 121 -12.66 6.35 -14.89
N LEU A 122 -13.00 5.20 -15.46
CA LEU A 122 -12.12 4.04 -15.47
C LEU A 122 -10.90 4.23 -16.39
N ASP A 123 -10.98 5.15 -17.34
CA ASP A 123 -9.86 5.49 -18.23
C ASP A 123 -8.85 6.46 -17.58
N GLU A 124 -9.20 7.10 -16.48
CA GLU A 124 -8.28 7.92 -15.72
C GLU A 124 -7.21 7.07 -15.03
N ARG A 125 -6.05 7.69 -14.78
CA ARG A 125 -4.95 7.08 -14.02
C ARG A 125 -4.74 7.83 -12.73
N TYR A 126 -4.44 7.07 -11.68
CA TYR A 126 -4.37 7.58 -10.32
C TYR A 126 -3.04 7.24 -9.68
N THR A 127 -2.56 8.15 -8.83
CA THR A 127 -1.52 7.86 -7.86
C THR A 127 -2.18 7.64 -6.50
N PHE A 128 -2.37 6.38 -6.12
CA PHE A 128 -2.90 6.02 -4.81
C PHE A 128 -1.83 6.21 -3.74
N ILE A 129 -2.11 7.06 -2.75
CA ILE A 129 -1.26 7.26 -1.58
C ILE A 129 -2.02 6.79 -0.35
N SER A 130 -1.47 5.81 0.37
CA SER A 130 -2.18 5.19 1.49
C SER A 130 -1.37 5.15 2.79
N ASN A 131 -2.07 5.00 3.92
CA ASN A 131 -1.48 4.43 5.12
C ASN A 131 -0.93 3.02 4.81
N HIS A 132 -0.03 2.50 5.66
CA HIS A 132 0.73 1.28 5.34
C HIS A 132 0.62 0.24 6.46
N ARG A 133 -0.05 -0.88 6.18
CA ARG A 133 -0.33 -1.97 7.13
C ARG A 133 0.59 -3.17 6.93
N ASP A 134 0.76 -3.62 5.69
CA ASP A 134 1.53 -4.81 5.33
C ASP A 134 2.57 -4.51 4.25
N ILE A 135 3.80 -5.04 4.40
CA ILE A 135 4.92 -4.78 3.47
C ILE A 135 4.61 -5.25 2.04
N VAL A 136 3.84 -6.35 1.90
CA VAL A 136 3.63 -7.04 0.63
C VAL A 136 2.17 -6.93 0.18
N LEU A 137 1.22 -7.10 1.12
CA LEU A 137 -0.17 -7.33 0.78
C LEU A 137 -0.97 -6.06 0.52
N ASP A 138 -0.53 -4.90 1.00
CA ASP A 138 -1.28 -3.65 0.77
C ASP A 138 -1.44 -3.37 -0.72
N SER A 139 -0.36 -3.44 -1.50
CA SER A 139 -0.41 -3.27 -2.95
C SER A 139 -0.98 -4.49 -3.68
N ALA A 140 -0.67 -5.71 -3.19
CA ALA A 140 -1.13 -6.93 -3.84
C ALA A 140 -2.66 -7.11 -3.74
N PHE A 141 -3.27 -6.77 -2.61
CA PHE A 141 -4.72 -6.77 -2.45
C PHE A 141 -5.36 -5.67 -3.31
N LEU A 142 -4.76 -4.46 -3.35
CA LEU A 142 -5.22 -3.38 -4.22
C LEU A 142 -5.22 -3.81 -5.69
N ASP A 143 -4.17 -4.46 -6.18
CA ASP A 143 -4.11 -4.97 -7.55
C ASP A 143 -5.27 -5.90 -7.88
N VAL A 144 -5.56 -6.84 -6.98
CA VAL A 144 -6.69 -7.77 -7.15
C VAL A 144 -8.02 -7.01 -7.18
N LYS A 145 -8.18 -6.04 -6.28
CA LYS A 145 -9.42 -5.25 -6.19
C LYS A 145 -9.62 -4.33 -7.40
N LEU A 146 -8.58 -3.73 -7.94
CA LEU A 146 -8.67 -2.97 -9.19
C LEU A 146 -9.07 -3.85 -10.37
N ILE A 147 -8.51 -5.08 -10.46
CA ILE A 147 -8.92 -6.04 -11.50
C ILE A 147 -10.39 -6.44 -11.35
N GLU A 148 -10.85 -6.68 -10.11
CA GLU A 148 -12.24 -7.07 -9.83
C GLU A 148 -13.23 -5.91 -10.08
N ALA A 149 -12.80 -4.68 -9.84
CA ALA A 149 -13.58 -3.47 -10.12
C ALA A 149 -13.58 -3.06 -11.60
N GLY A 150 -12.88 -3.80 -12.48
CA GLY A 150 -12.87 -3.56 -13.93
C GLY A 150 -11.90 -2.50 -14.42
N TYR A 151 -10.95 -2.06 -13.58
CA TYR A 151 -9.92 -1.11 -14.04
C TYR A 151 -9.06 -1.74 -15.14
N PRO A 152 -8.70 -0.98 -16.19
CA PRO A 152 -7.95 -1.50 -17.34
C PRO A 152 -6.52 -1.93 -16.94
N THR A 153 -5.95 -1.31 -15.93
CA THR A 153 -4.64 -1.66 -15.38
C THR A 153 -4.65 -1.66 -13.84
N THR A 154 -3.64 -2.27 -13.27
CA THR A 154 -3.33 -2.31 -11.83
C THR A 154 -2.38 -1.17 -11.46
N VAL A 155 -1.75 -1.22 -10.27
CA VAL A 155 -0.75 -0.22 -9.90
C VAL A 155 0.68 -0.67 -10.22
N GLU A 156 1.55 0.28 -10.53
CA GLU A 156 2.99 0.13 -10.33
C GLU A 156 3.33 0.47 -8.88
N ILE A 157 4.17 -0.36 -8.26
CA ILE A 157 4.34 -0.41 -6.81
C ILE A 157 5.71 0.16 -6.41
N GLY A 158 5.74 1.21 -5.60
CA GLY A 158 6.99 1.75 -5.04
C GLY A 158 7.54 0.85 -3.92
N ILE A 159 8.67 0.18 -4.15
CA ILE A 159 9.30 -0.72 -3.16
C ILE A 159 10.71 -0.22 -2.80
N GLY A 160 10.99 -0.08 -1.50
CA GLY A 160 12.32 0.24 -1.01
C GLY A 160 13.35 -0.86 -1.34
N ASP A 161 14.54 -0.46 -1.81
CA ASP A 161 15.61 -1.39 -2.18
C ASP A 161 16.17 -2.19 -0.99
N ASN A 162 16.02 -1.67 0.23
CA ASN A 162 16.34 -2.39 1.47
C ASN A 162 15.55 -3.71 1.64
N LEU A 163 14.40 -3.84 0.98
CA LEU A 163 13.57 -5.06 0.97
C LEU A 163 14.00 -6.06 -0.13
N LEU A 164 14.78 -5.62 -1.10
CA LEU A 164 15.24 -6.41 -2.24
C LEU A 164 16.53 -7.20 -1.90
N ILE A 165 16.52 -7.91 -0.77
CA ILE A 165 17.68 -8.55 -0.15
C ILE A 165 18.33 -9.61 -1.08
N TYR A 166 17.50 -10.30 -1.84
CA TYR A 166 17.93 -11.36 -2.76
C TYR A 166 17.60 -11.02 -4.21
N PRO A 167 18.48 -11.39 -5.18
CA PRO A 167 18.26 -11.13 -6.59
C PRO A 167 16.90 -11.66 -7.11
N TRP A 168 16.47 -12.83 -6.62
CA TRP A 168 15.19 -13.41 -7.02
C TRP A 168 13.99 -12.57 -6.56
N ILE A 169 14.05 -11.93 -5.38
CA ILE A 169 13.00 -11.01 -4.91
C ILE A 169 12.92 -9.82 -5.85
N LYS A 170 14.07 -9.20 -6.18
CA LYS A 170 14.11 -8.08 -7.12
C LYS A 170 13.49 -8.44 -8.47
N ARG A 171 13.81 -9.64 -9.01
CA ARG A 171 13.21 -10.11 -10.28
C ARG A 171 11.70 -10.30 -10.14
N LEU A 172 11.26 -10.98 -9.09
CA LEU A 172 9.83 -11.27 -8.88
C LEU A 172 9.00 -9.98 -8.75
N VAL A 173 9.44 -9.01 -7.94
CA VAL A 173 8.69 -7.76 -7.74
C VAL A 173 8.70 -6.88 -8.98
N ARG A 174 9.81 -6.81 -9.74
CA ARG A 174 9.84 -6.08 -11.02
C ARG A 174 8.92 -6.70 -12.07
N MET A 175 8.76 -8.04 -12.08
CA MET A 175 7.73 -8.72 -12.90
C MET A 175 6.32 -8.35 -12.43
N ASN A 176 6.14 -8.09 -11.14
CA ASN A 176 4.88 -7.66 -10.53
C ASN A 176 4.71 -6.13 -10.54
N LYS A 177 5.23 -5.44 -11.54
CA LYS A 177 5.11 -3.99 -11.75
C LYS A 177 5.72 -3.14 -10.63
N ALA A 178 6.70 -3.65 -9.84
CA ALA A 178 7.36 -2.83 -8.84
C ALA A 178 8.48 -1.97 -9.45
N PHE A 179 8.52 -0.68 -9.06
CA PHE A 179 9.67 0.19 -9.25
C PHE A 179 10.44 0.38 -7.94
N THR A 180 11.74 0.61 -8.05
CA THR A 180 12.65 0.62 -6.90
C THR A 180 12.81 2.03 -6.32
N VAL A 181 12.56 2.17 -5.02
CA VAL A 181 12.83 3.37 -4.23
C VAL A 181 14.17 3.19 -3.52
N ARG A 182 15.17 4.01 -3.86
CA ARG A 182 16.50 3.94 -3.25
C ARG A 182 16.47 4.46 -1.81
N ARG A 183 17.18 3.79 -0.91
CA ARG A 183 17.25 4.07 0.52
C ARG A 183 18.69 4.19 1.00
N GLY A 184 18.87 4.82 2.18
CA GLY A 184 20.19 4.87 2.84
C GLY A 184 21.25 5.68 2.11
N LEU A 185 20.84 6.62 1.26
CA LEU A 185 21.69 7.50 0.48
C LEU A 185 22.11 8.75 1.28
N SER A 186 23.21 9.40 0.88
CA SER A 186 23.53 10.74 1.35
C SER A 186 22.46 11.77 0.92
N LEU A 187 22.41 12.93 1.54
CA LEU A 187 21.39 13.95 1.23
C LEU A 187 21.39 14.35 -0.26
N ARG A 188 22.57 14.52 -0.85
CA ARG A 188 22.71 14.87 -2.28
C ARG A 188 22.23 13.75 -3.20
N GLU A 189 22.58 12.51 -2.90
CA GLU A 189 22.14 11.33 -3.66
C GLU A 189 20.63 11.10 -3.50
N THR A 190 20.08 11.34 -2.31
CA THR A 190 18.64 11.25 -2.04
C THR A 190 17.87 12.24 -2.91
N LEU A 191 18.36 13.49 -3.05
CA LEU A 191 17.72 14.49 -3.90
C LEU A 191 17.74 14.05 -5.37
N ALA A 192 18.90 13.61 -5.88
CA ALA A 192 19.02 13.14 -7.25
C ALA A 192 18.13 11.90 -7.53
N ALA A 193 18.13 10.93 -6.62
CA ALA A 193 17.26 9.75 -6.73
C ALA A 193 15.77 10.12 -6.68
N SER A 194 15.39 11.08 -5.83
CA SER A 194 14.01 11.60 -5.75
C SER A 194 13.56 12.27 -7.03
N GLN A 195 14.43 13.03 -7.68
CA GLN A 195 14.14 13.66 -8.98
C GLN A 195 13.91 12.62 -10.08
N VAL A 196 14.78 11.60 -10.18
CA VAL A 196 14.61 10.50 -11.15
C VAL A 196 13.31 9.74 -10.88
N MET A 197 13.02 9.41 -9.62
CA MET A 197 11.80 8.72 -9.23
C MET A 197 10.55 9.54 -9.54
N SER A 198 10.56 10.82 -9.24
CA SER A 198 9.45 11.73 -9.56
C SER A 198 9.17 11.78 -11.06
N ARG A 199 10.20 11.99 -11.89
CA ARG A 199 10.05 11.94 -13.37
C ARG A 199 9.52 10.60 -13.85
N TYR A 200 9.98 9.50 -13.22
CA TYR A 200 9.46 8.17 -13.54
C TYR A 200 7.96 8.05 -13.24
N ILE A 201 7.51 8.49 -12.07
CA ILE A 201 6.09 8.43 -11.67
C ILE A 201 5.23 9.26 -12.64
N HIS A 202 5.66 10.49 -12.99
CA HIS A 202 4.99 11.31 -14.00
C HIS A 202 4.92 10.60 -15.36
N TYR A 203 6.03 10.03 -15.80
CA TYR A 203 6.07 9.25 -17.04
C TYR A 203 5.13 8.04 -16.99
N ALA A 204 5.08 7.32 -15.87
CA ALA A 204 4.21 6.16 -15.71
C ALA A 204 2.72 6.54 -15.80
N VAL A 205 2.30 7.60 -15.11
CA VAL A 205 0.91 8.07 -15.10
C VAL A 205 0.52 8.67 -16.45
N THR A 206 1.33 9.60 -17.00
CA THR A 206 0.94 10.40 -18.16
C THR A 206 1.21 9.73 -19.49
N ARG A 207 2.30 8.97 -19.62
CA ARG A 207 2.73 8.36 -20.89
C ARG A 207 2.48 6.86 -20.96
N LYS A 208 2.86 6.11 -19.90
CA LYS A 208 2.59 4.65 -19.88
C LYS A 208 1.12 4.34 -19.57
N LYS A 209 0.38 5.29 -19.04
CA LYS A 209 -1.01 5.12 -18.64
C LYS A 209 -1.18 4.03 -17.58
N GLU A 210 -0.31 4.06 -16.57
CA GLU A 210 -0.34 3.16 -15.41
C GLU A 210 -0.80 3.89 -14.16
N ASN A 211 -1.48 3.17 -13.25
CA ASN A 211 -1.71 3.68 -11.91
C ASN A 211 -0.44 3.47 -11.07
N ILE A 212 -0.28 4.28 -10.03
CA ILE A 212 0.82 4.18 -9.06
C ILE A 212 0.27 3.88 -7.67
N TRP A 213 0.98 3.09 -6.88
CA TRP A 213 0.78 2.99 -5.44
C TRP A 213 2.07 3.27 -4.69
N ILE A 214 1.98 4.19 -3.73
CA ILE A 214 3.04 4.46 -2.75
C ILE A 214 2.44 4.65 -1.35
N ALA A 215 3.22 4.33 -0.32
CA ALA A 215 2.84 4.65 1.05
C ALA A 215 3.01 6.15 1.32
N GLN A 216 2.14 6.72 2.17
CA GLN A 216 2.17 8.14 2.56
C GLN A 216 3.40 8.53 3.38
N ARG A 217 4.20 7.55 3.80
CA ARG A 217 5.40 7.74 4.61
C ARG A 217 6.43 6.66 4.37
N GLU A 218 7.65 6.91 4.83
CA GLU A 218 8.68 5.89 4.87
C GLU A 218 8.38 4.84 5.95
N GLY A 219 8.19 3.59 5.53
CA GLY A 219 7.89 2.46 6.40
C GLY A 219 6.50 2.53 7.03
N ARG A 220 6.13 1.46 7.74
CA ARG A 220 4.84 1.34 8.44
C ARG A 220 4.88 2.08 9.78
N ALA A 221 3.82 2.80 10.14
CA ALA A 221 3.62 3.25 11.51
C ALA A 221 3.36 2.03 12.41
N LYS A 222 4.17 1.86 13.44
CA LYS A 222 4.10 0.67 14.31
C LYS A 222 2.98 0.73 15.32
N ASP A 223 2.54 1.93 15.62
CA ASP A 223 1.40 2.24 16.50
C ASP A 223 0.12 2.54 15.74
N SER A 224 0.12 2.38 14.41
CA SER A 224 -1.00 2.73 13.52
C SER A 224 -1.42 4.21 13.54
N ASP A 225 -0.57 5.11 14.03
CA ASP A 225 -0.72 6.56 13.86
C ASP A 225 0.01 6.99 12.57
N ASP A 226 -0.60 6.64 11.45
CA ASP A 226 -0.04 6.97 10.14
C ASP A 226 -0.26 8.45 9.81
N ARG A 227 0.81 9.13 9.36
CA ARG A 227 0.80 10.53 8.94
C ARG A 227 1.52 10.69 7.61
N THR A 228 0.96 11.52 6.73
CA THR A 228 1.57 11.84 5.44
C THR A 228 2.83 12.67 5.65
N GLN A 229 3.95 12.22 5.12
CA GLN A 229 5.21 12.96 5.17
C GLN A 229 5.28 13.98 4.03
N ASP A 230 5.52 15.25 4.35
CA ASP A 230 5.74 16.33 3.36
C ASP A 230 6.80 15.96 2.31
N ALA A 231 7.81 15.19 2.72
CA ALA A 231 8.88 14.74 1.85
C ALA A 231 8.37 13.88 0.67
N VAL A 232 7.30 13.10 0.87
CA VAL A 232 6.66 12.31 -0.20
C VAL A 232 6.01 13.23 -1.22
N LEU A 233 5.26 14.24 -0.77
CA LEU A 233 4.61 15.22 -1.64
C LEU A 233 5.62 16.10 -2.38
N LYS A 234 6.67 16.55 -1.68
CA LYS A 234 7.77 17.30 -2.27
C LYS A 234 8.47 16.50 -3.37
N MET A 235 8.75 15.23 -3.11
CA MET A 235 9.32 14.33 -4.11
C MET A 235 8.40 14.21 -5.33
N LEU A 236 7.10 13.98 -5.13
CA LEU A 236 6.14 13.86 -6.23
C LEU A 236 6.05 15.14 -7.09
N ALA A 237 6.15 16.31 -6.47
CA ALA A 237 6.09 17.58 -7.19
C ALA A 237 7.33 17.86 -8.06
N MET A 238 8.47 17.20 -7.81
CA MET A 238 9.74 17.49 -8.53
C MET A 238 9.69 17.15 -10.03
N GLY A 239 8.89 16.17 -10.45
CA GLY A 239 8.84 15.68 -11.83
C GLY A 239 8.28 16.70 -12.83
N GLY A 240 7.32 17.51 -12.42
CA GLY A 240 6.76 18.59 -13.22
C GLY A 240 7.67 19.85 -13.30
N LEU A 241 8.62 19.98 -12.37
CA LEU A 241 9.55 21.12 -12.33
C LEU A 241 10.73 21.00 -13.31
N ALA A 242 10.93 19.81 -13.91
CA ALA A 242 12.17 19.49 -14.62
C ALA A 242 12.15 19.81 -16.12
N VAL A 243 11.05 20.34 -16.69
CA VAL A 243 10.93 20.45 -18.16
C VAL A 243 11.59 21.70 -18.72
N ASP A 244 11.67 22.82 -17.97
CA ASP A 244 12.30 24.03 -18.46
C ASP A 244 13.02 24.76 -17.32
N GLY A 245 14.35 24.80 -17.32
CA GLY A 245 15.19 25.49 -16.33
C GLY A 245 14.94 27.00 -16.17
N SER A 246 13.73 27.49 -16.31
CA SER A 246 13.32 28.88 -16.43
C SER A 246 12.53 29.47 -15.25
N SER A 247 12.30 28.74 -14.13
CA SER A 247 11.46 29.35 -13.07
C SER A 247 12.23 29.76 -11.82
N GLN A 248 12.79 30.97 -11.88
CA GLN A 248 13.19 31.75 -10.69
C GLN A 248 12.17 32.86 -10.32
N ASN A 249 10.98 32.89 -10.90
CA ASN A 249 9.98 33.93 -10.68
C ASN A 249 8.61 33.36 -10.22
N GLU A 250 7.79 34.21 -9.64
CA GLU A 250 6.48 34.08 -8.95
C GLU A 250 5.54 32.90 -9.29
N ASP A 251 5.81 32.13 -10.33
CA ASP A 251 5.03 30.98 -10.80
C ASP A 251 5.44 29.62 -10.17
N SER A 252 6.42 29.60 -9.26
CA SER A 252 6.94 28.30 -8.72
C SER A 252 5.87 27.47 -8.00
N GLN A 253 4.92 28.11 -7.30
CA GLN A 253 3.84 27.41 -6.61
C GLN A 253 2.80 26.86 -7.58
N LYS A 254 2.46 27.57 -8.63
CA LYS A 254 1.56 27.10 -9.68
C LYS A 254 2.14 25.85 -10.37
N VAL A 255 3.43 25.86 -10.67
CA VAL A 255 4.12 24.69 -11.25
C VAL A 255 4.08 23.48 -10.31
N ILE A 256 4.25 23.67 -9.00
CA ILE A 256 4.10 22.63 -7.99
C ILE A 256 2.67 22.06 -8.00
N ILE A 257 1.66 22.93 -8.01
CA ILE A 257 0.25 22.55 -8.03
C ILE A 257 -0.08 21.76 -9.30
N ASP A 258 0.36 22.24 -10.45
CA ASP A 258 0.14 21.58 -11.74
C ASP A 258 0.84 20.22 -11.80
N SER A 259 2.05 20.11 -11.27
CA SER A 259 2.78 18.86 -11.13
C SER A 259 2.00 17.83 -10.28
N LEU A 260 1.49 18.23 -9.11
CA LEU A 260 0.69 17.34 -8.28
C LEU A 260 -0.66 16.98 -8.93
N ARG A 261 -1.26 17.93 -9.66
CA ARG A 261 -2.51 17.73 -10.39
C ARG A 261 -2.37 16.70 -11.50
N GLU A 262 -1.24 16.71 -12.23
CA GLU A 262 -0.94 15.76 -13.30
C GLU A 262 -0.93 14.30 -12.78
N LEU A 263 -0.53 14.08 -11.53
CA LEU A 263 -0.48 12.76 -10.91
C LEU A 263 -1.84 12.22 -10.46
N ASN A 264 -2.87 13.04 -10.43
CA ASN A 264 -4.22 12.68 -10.01
C ASN A 264 -4.22 11.87 -8.71
N ILE A 265 -3.64 12.45 -7.65
CA ILE A 265 -3.40 11.77 -6.37
C ILE A 265 -4.70 11.45 -5.66
N VAL A 266 -4.87 10.20 -5.25
CA VAL A 266 -6.02 9.70 -4.50
C VAL A 266 -5.57 9.23 -3.12
N PRO A 267 -6.02 9.87 -2.03
CA PRO A 267 -5.85 9.33 -0.69
C PRO A 267 -6.60 7.99 -0.58
N LEU A 268 -5.88 6.94 -0.20
CA LEU A 268 -6.41 5.58 -0.07
C LEU A 268 -6.31 5.12 1.38
N THR A 269 -7.42 4.73 1.96
CA THR A 269 -7.45 4.16 3.30
C THR A 269 -7.38 2.64 3.25
N ILE A 270 -6.53 2.06 4.10
CA ILE A 270 -6.42 0.61 4.30
C ILE A 270 -6.70 0.29 5.75
N SER A 271 -7.77 -0.46 6.01
CA SER A 271 -8.19 -0.90 7.34
C SER A 271 -8.08 -2.41 7.45
N TYR A 272 -7.29 -2.89 8.42
CA TYR A 272 -7.19 -4.30 8.81
C TYR A 272 -7.81 -4.47 10.19
N GLU A 273 -8.72 -5.45 10.36
CA GLU A 273 -9.29 -5.76 11.67
C GLU A 273 -8.22 -6.24 12.64
N PHE A 274 -7.32 -7.12 12.18
CA PHE A 274 -6.15 -7.57 12.93
C PHE A 274 -4.87 -7.36 12.13
N ASP A 275 -3.84 -6.87 12.80
CA ASP A 275 -2.50 -6.74 12.22
C ASP A 275 -1.67 -7.96 12.62
N PRO A 276 -1.37 -8.89 11.71
CA PRO A 276 -0.62 -10.10 12.08
C PRO A 276 0.80 -9.84 12.57
N CYS A 277 1.34 -8.64 12.30
CA CYS A 277 2.66 -8.20 12.74
C CYS A 277 2.63 -7.38 14.05
N ASP A 278 1.49 -7.27 14.73
CA ASP A 278 1.33 -6.43 15.92
C ASP A 278 2.31 -6.80 17.03
N TYR A 279 2.49 -8.08 17.32
CA TYR A 279 3.45 -8.56 18.33
C TYR A 279 4.91 -8.26 17.94
N LEU A 280 5.27 -8.31 16.66
CA LEU A 280 6.60 -7.93 16.17
C LEU A 280 6.84 -6.43 16.32
N LYS A 281 5.81 -5.63 16.07
CA LYS A 281 5.84 -4.18 16.26
C LYS A 281 5.97 -3.81 17.74
N ALA A 282 5.19 -4.46 18.62
CA ALA A 282 5.29 -4.29 20.08
C ALA A 282 6.66 -4.71 20.61
N GLN A 283 7.18 -5.85 20.15
CA GLN A 283 8.53 -6.32 20.47
C GLN A 283 9.60 -5.29 20.10
N GLU A 284 9.51 -4.70 18.91
CA GLU A 284 10.45 -3.66 18.47
C GLU A 284 10.37 -2.39 19.36
N PHE A 285 9.19 -2.01 19.83
CA PHE A 285 9.05 -0.91 20.78
C PHE A 285 9.80 -1.20 22.09
N GLN A 286 9.66 -2.40 22.65
CA GLN A 286 10.40 -2.77 23.85
C GLN A 286 11.91 -2.84 23.60
N GLN A 287 12.34 -3.45 22.51
CA GLN A 287 13.76 -3.53 22.16
C GLN A 287 14.42 -2.15 22.03
N LYS A 288 13.70 -1.18 21.43
CA LYS A 288 14.18 0.21 21.32
C LYS A 288 14.15 0.96 22.65
N ARG A 289 13.15 0.72 23.50
CA ARG A 289 13.09 1.26 24.85
C ARG A 289 14.27 0.79 25.70
N ASP A 290 14.55 -0.51 25.65
CA ASP A 290 15.56 -1.15 26.48
C ASP A 290 16.99 -0.95 25.92
N ASN A 291 17.11 -0.73 24.59
CA ASN A 291 18.36 -0.45 23.90
C ASN A 291 18.16 0.60 22.80
N PRO A 292 18.46 1.89 23.03
CA PRO A 292 18.34 2.94 22.02
C PRO A 292 19.16 2.73 20.76
N ALA A 293 20.24 1.92 20.83
CA ALA A 293 21.07 1.54 19.67
C ALA A 293 20.50 0.38 18.85
N PHE A 294 19.37 -0.20 19.27
CA PHE A 294 18.74 -1.31 18.54
C PHE A 294 18.39 -0.93 17.11
N LYS A 295 18.84 -1.75 16.17
CA LYS A 295 18.50 -1.67 14.75
C LYS A 295 17.97 -3.01 14.28
N LYS A 296 16.93 -2.98 13.49
CA LYS A 296 16.41 -4.16 12.81
C LYS A 296 17.46 -4.79 11.90
N SER A 297 17.49 -6.11 11.91
CA SER A 297 18.23 -6.91 10.93
C SER A 297 17.43 -7.13 9.65
N LYS A 298 18.11 -7.58 8.59
CA LYS A 298 17.42 -8.02 7.35
C LYS A 298 16.51 -9.22 7.59
N GLN A 299 16.83 -10.07 8.57
CA GLN A 299 16.00 -11.22 8.94
C GLN A 299 14.67 -10.76 9.56
N ASP A 300 14.68 -9.70 10.39
CA ASP A 300 13.44 -9.15 10.96
C ASP A 300 12.47 -8.66 9.88
N ASP A 301 12.98 -8.09 8.77
CA ASP A 301 12.14 -7.68 7.66
C ASP A 301 11.54 -8.89 6.91
N LEU A 302 12.32 -9.97 6.72
CA LEU A 302 11.80 -11.22 6.13
C LEU A 302 10.74 -11.87 7.02
N ASP A 303 10.95 -11.90 8.34
CA ASP A 303 9.99 -12.45 9.30
C ASP A 303 8.71 -11.62 9.34
N ASN A 304 8.82 -10.28 9.24
CA ASN A 304 7.67 -9.40 9.10
C ASN A 304 6.89 -9.66 7.80
N MET A 305 7.59 -9.81 6.65
CA MET A 305 6.92 -10.15 5.39
C MET A 305 6.19 -11.49 5.48
N LYS A 306 6.86 -12.53 5.98
CA LYS A 306 6.27 -13.86 6.15
C LYS A 306 5.07 -13.83 7.08
N THR A 307 5.19 -13.17 8.22
CA THR A 307 4.12 -13.02 9.20
C THR A 307 2.94 -12.23 8.60
N GLY A 308 3.22 -11.16 7.87
CA GLY A 308 2.20 -10.39 7.16
C GLY A 308 1.45 -11.24 6.15
N ILE A 309 2.15 -11.99 5.28
CA ILE A 309 1.52 -12.81 4.24
C ILE A 309 0.61 -13.89 4.83
N PHE A 310 1.10 -14.64 5.81
CA PHE A 310 0.43 -15.86 6.30
C PHE A 310 -0.36 -15.67 7.61
N GLY A 311 -0.28 -14.50 8.25
CA GLY A 311 -1.01 -14.23 9.47
C GLY A 311 -2.48 -13.87 9.19
N TYR A 312 -3.36 -14.16 10.16
CA TYR A 312 -4.77 -13.83 10.10
C TYR A 312 -5.02 -12.32 10.25
N LYS A 313 -5.91 -11.76 9.43
CA LYS A 313 -6.15 -10.31 9.33
C LYS A 313 -7.57 -9.88 9.69
N GLY A 314 -8.49 -10.85 9.91
CA GLY A 314 -9.91 -10.51 9.99
C GLY A 314 -10.43 -9.89 8.70
N ARG A 315 -11.29 -8.92 8.80
CA ARG A 315 -11.79 -8.14 7.66
C ARG A 315 -10.74 -7.14 7.19
N VAL A 316 -10.65 -6.96 5.87
CA VAL A 316 -9.77 -5.98 5.23
C VAL A 316 -10.61 -5.06 4.33
N VAL A 317 -10.48 -3.76 4.51
CA VAL A 317 -11.27 -2.78 3.75
C VAL A 317 -10.33 -1.72 3.15
N TYR A 318 -10.46 -1.53 1.84
CA TYR A 318 -9.86 -0.43 1.10
C TYR A 318 -10.93 0.59 0.78
N ARG A 319 -10.64 1.88 1.00
CA ARG A 319 -11.55 2.97 0.64
C ARG A 319 -10.78 4.09 -0.04
N ALA A 320 -11.13 4.37 -1.29
CA ALA A 320 -10.58 5.48 -2.04
C ALA A 320 -11.35 6.76 -1.74
N SER A 321 -10.64 7.84 -1.46
CA SER A 321 -11.22 9.18 -1.31
C SER A 321 -11.30 9.89 -2.67
N THR A 322 -11.91 11.07 -2.71
CA THR A 322 -11.86 11.95 -3.89
C THR A 322 -10.41 12.36 -4.19
N PRO A 323 -10.02 12.47 -5.47
CA PRO A 323 -8.72 12.98 -5.85
C PRO A 323 -8.44 14.36 -5.26
N ILE A 324 -7.17 14.63 -4.89
CA ILE A 324 -6.77 15.93 -4.32
C ILE A 324 -7.03 17.09 -5.27
N ASN A 325 -7.11 16.82 -6.57
CA ASN A 325 -7.40 17.78 -7.63
C ASN A 325 -8.68 18.58 -7.37
N SER A 326 -9.67 17.96 -6.71
CA SER A 326 -10.96 18.59 -6.37
C SER A 326 -10.82 19.77 -5.41
N TRP A 327 -9.74 19.83 -4.63
CA TRP A 327 -9.56 20.86 -3.62
C TRP A 327 -8.15 21.51 -3.61
N LEU A 328 -7.23 21.04 -4.42
CA LEU A 328 -5.82 21.49 -4.40
C LEU A 328 -5.71 23.02 -4.64
N ASN A 329 -6.55 23.58 -5.52
CA ASN A 329 -6.60 25.02 -5.82
C ASN A 329 -6.95 25.88 -4.60
N THR A 330 -7.69 25.35 -3.63
CA THR A 330 -8.06 26.09 -2.41
C THR A 330 -6.85 26.40 -1.52
N LEU A 331 -5.71 25.77 -1.78
CA LEU A 331 -4.45 25.96 -1.05
C LEU A 331 -3.43 26.82 -1.83
N GLU A 332 -3.79 27.31 -3.01
CA GLU A 332 -2.88 28.07 -3.89
C GLU A 332 -2.34 29.37 -3.24
N ALA A 333 -3.15 30.02 -2.42
CA ALA A 333 -2.78 31.26 -1.73
C ALA A 333 -1.86 31.05 -0.51
N LEU A 334 -1.58 29.80 -0.10
CA LEU A 334 -0.71 29.53 1.05
C LEU A 334 0.76 29.79 0.71
N PRO A 335 1.56 30.26 1.70
CA PRO A 335 3.01 30.33 1.52
C PRO A 335 3.61 28.97 1.14
N ALA A 336 4.58 28.92 0.24
CA ALA A 336 5.19 27.69 -0.27
C ALA A 336 5.70 26.73 0.81
N LYS A 337 6.20 27.27 1.93
CA LYS A 337 6.65 26.45 3.09
C LYS A 337 5.52 25.77 3.87
N GLU A 338 4.28 26.29 3.77
CA GLU A 338 3.10 25.78 4.46
C GLU A 338 2.25 24.87 3.55
N PHE A 339 2.38 25.02 2.24
CA PHE A 339 1.59 24.35 1.24
C PHE A 339 1.62 22.82 1.37
N PHE A 340 2.82 22.21 1.40
CA PHE A 340 2.94 20.75 1.50
C PHE A 340 2.40 20.19 2.80
N SER A 341 2.59 20.89 3.93
CA SER A 341 2.03 20.51 5.20
C SER A 341 0.51 20.59 5.21
N ALA A 342 -0.08 21.60 4.58
CA ALA A 342 -1.53 21.73 4.42
C ALA A 342 -2.10 20.61 3.52
N VAL A 343 -1.43 20.27 2.42
CA VAL A 343 -1.82 19.14 1.57
C VAL A 343 -1.74 17.84 2.36
N ALA A 344 -0.64 17.60 3.11
CA ALA A 344 -0.46 16.40 3.92
C ALA A 344 -1.56 16.26 4.98
N GLN A 345 -1.86 17.32 5.72
CA GLN A 345 -2.93 17.34 6.73
C GLN A 345 -4.30 17.02 6.13
N ARG A 346 -4.60 17.59 4.95
CA ARG A 346 -5.88 17.33 4.28
C ARG A 346 -5.98 15.92 3.72
N MET A 347 -4.86 15.35 3.26
CA MET A 347 -4.78 13.93 2.91
C MET A 347 -4.96 13.02 4.13
N ASP A 348 -4.30 13.34 5.25
CA ASP A 348 -4.47 12.60 6.51
C ASP A 348 -5.93 12.62 6.97
N HIS A 349 -6.58 13.78 6.91
CA HIS A 349 -8.01 13.90 7.21
C HIS A 349 -8.86 12.97 6.32
N ALA A 350 -8.60 12.95 5.01
CA ALA A 350 -9.31 12.07 4.09
C ALA A 350 -9.07 10.59 4.38
N ILE A 351 -7.81 10.19 4.65
CA ILE A 351 -7.44 8.81 4.98
C ILE A 351 -8.06 8.39 6.32
N HIS A 352 -7.98 9.25 7.35
CA HIS A 352 -8.50 8.93 8.67
C HIS A 352 -10.03 8.84 8.67
N ARG A 353 -10.70 9.73 7.96
CA ARG A 353 -12.15 9.67 7.79
C ARG A 353 -12.60 8.42 7.01
N GLY A 354 -11.73 7.87 6.18
CA GLY A 354 -11.97 6.65 5.42
C GLY A 354 -11.82 5.36 6.23
N TYR A 355 -11.35 5.39 7.49
CA TYR A 355 -11.17 4.16 8.26
C TYR A 355 -12.47 3.39 8.44
N GLU A 356 -12.42 2.10 8.16
CA GLU A 356 -13.39 1.15 8.68
C GLU A 356 -12.97 0.81 10.11
N LEU A 357 -13.88 1.07 11.06
CA LEU A 357 -13.65 0.78 12.47
C LEU A 357 -14.27 -0.55 12.85
N PHE A 358 -13.49 -1.39 13.49
CA PHE A 358 -13.87 -2.71 13.93
C PHE A 358 -14.05 -2.76 15.45
N PRO A 359 -14.76 -3.73 16.02
CA PRO A 359 -14.93 -3.87 17.46
C PRO A 359 -13.62 -3.77 18.25
N CYS A 360 -12.51 -4.35 17.73
CA CYS A 360 -11.20 -4.29 18.38
C CYS A 360 -10.67 -2.86 18.58
N ASN A 361 -11.05 -1.89 17.72
CA ASN A 361 -10.62 -0.50 17.85
C ASN A 361 -11.27 0.18 19.07
N TYR A 362 -12.56 -0.05 19.25
CA TYR A 362 -13.34 0.46 20.38
C TYR A 362 -12.96 -0.20 21.70
N ILE A 363 -12.83 -1.53 21.70
CA ILE A 363 -12.40 -2.30 22.87
C ILE A 363 -11.01 -1.85 23.33
N ALA A 364 -10.07 -1.67 22.39
CA ALA A 364 -8.72 -1.22 22.71
C ALA A 364 -8.72 0.19 23.33
N ALA A 365 -9.56 1.10 22.85
CA ALA A 365 -9.70 2.45 23.39
C ALA A 365 -10.27 2.42 24.82
N ASP A 366 -11.32 1.63 25.06
CA ASP A 366 -11.91 1.47 26.39
C ASP A 366 -10.94 0.83 27.39
N LEU A 367 -10.19 -0.20 26.98
CA LEU A 367 -9.18 -0.84 27.81
C LEU A 367 -8.03 0.09 28.18
N LEU A 368 -7.59 0.96 27.27
CA LEU A 368 -6.52 1.94 27.53
C LEU A 368 -6.98 3.06 28.49
N SER A 369 -8.22 3.51 28.35
CA SER A 369 -8.77 4.58 29.19
C SER A 369 -9.33 4.07 30.52
N GLY A 370 -9.49 2.76 30.70
CA GLY A 370 -10.18 2.17 31.84
C GLY A 370 -11.67 2.51 31.88
N SER A 371 -12.27 2.80 30.71
CA SER A 371 -13.68 3.19 30.56
C SER A 371 -14.48 2.14 29.78
N ARG A 372 -15.77 2.39 29.60
CA ARG A 372 -16.67 1.67 28.70
C ARG A 372 -17.42 2.67 27.81
N GLN A 373 -16.74 3.73 27.40
CA GLN A 373 -17.31 4.80 26.60
C GLN A 373 -17.88 4.31 25.27
N TYR A 374 -17.29 3.27 24.71
CA TYR A 374 -17.65 2.73 23.40
C TYR A 374 -18.35 1.37 23.46
N ALA A 375 -18.91 1.01 24.63
CA ALA A 375 -19.54 -0.31 24.85
C ALA A 375 -20.67 -0.64 23.87
N ASP A 376 -21.34 0.35 23.29
CA ASP A 376 -22.39 0.16 22.29
C ASP A 376 -21.88 -0.26 20.90
N HIS A 377 -20.55 -0.20 20.67
CA HIS A 377 -19.91 -0.55 19.40
C HIS A 377 -19.36 -1.98 19.35
N TYR A 378 -19.48 -2.75 20.43
CA TYR A 378 -19.00 -4.13 20.49
C TYR A 378 -19.82 -4.99 21.45
N THR A 379 -19.79 -6.29 21.23
CA THR A 379 -20.44 -7.27 22.11
C THR A 379 -19.43 -7.88 23.08
N GLN A 380 -19.94 -8.57 24.11
CA GLN A 380 -19.11 -9.37 25.03
C GLN A 380 -18.32 -10.47 24.26
N SER A 381 -18.89 -11.02 23.21
CA SER A 381 -18.22 -12.00 22.35
C SER A 381 -17.03 -11.38 21.60
N ASP A 382 -17.16 -10.14 21.14
CA ASP A 382 -16.06 -9.40 20.47
C ASP A 382 -14.94 -9.12 21.47
N GLU A 383 -15.28 -8.70 22.69
CA GLU A 383 -14.32 -8.48 23.77
C GLU A 383 -13.52 -9.75 24.10
N GLN A 384 -14.20 -10.88 24.24
CA GLN A 384 -13.56 -12.20 24.47
C GLN A 384 -12.71 -12.64 23.29
N ARG A 385 -13.17 -12.41 22.05
CA ARG A 385 -12.42 -12.75 20.83
C ARG A 385 -11.13 -11.93 20.74
N PHE A 386 -11.23 -10.63 20.99
CA PHE A 386 -10.06 -9.72 20.94
C PHE A 386 -9.07 -10.03 22.06
N GLU A 387 -9.54 -10.29 23.27
CA GLU A 387 -8.67 -10.67 24.39
C GLU A 387 -7.89 -11.96 24.12
N ARG A 388 -8.57 -13.02 23.61
CA ARG A 388 -7.90 -14.26 23.21
C ARG A 388 -6.88 -14.04 22.11
N TYR A 389 -7.20 -13.16 21.16
CA TYR A 389 -6.27 -12.77 20.09
C TYR A 389 -5.02 -12.09 20.68
N LEU A 390 -5.19 -11.06 21.51
CA LEU A 390 -4.09 -10.34 22.15
C LEU A 390 -3.18 -11.27 22.96
N GLN A 391 -3.77 -12.16 23.78
CA GLN A 391 -3.01 -13.15 24.55
C GLN A 391 -2.21 -14.07 23.65
N GLY A 392 -2.82 -14.56 22.57
CA GLY A 392 -2.13 -15.39 21.58
C GLY A 392 -0.98 -14.67 20.88
N GLN A 393 -1.10 -13.38 20.61
CA GLN A 393 -0.04 -12.58 20.01
C GLN A 393 1.08 -12.28 21.02
N LEU A 394 0.74 -11.88 22.25
CA LEU A 394 1.71 -11.67 23.31
C LEU A 394 2.53 -12.93 23.62
N ALA A 395 1.92 -14.10 23.58
CA ALA A 395 2.62 -15.38 23.79
C ALA A 395 3.71 -15.67 22.76
N LYS A 396 3.64 -15.09 21.56
CA LYS A 396 4.67 -15.25 20.50
C LYS A 396 5.94 -14.45 20.78
N ILE A 397 5.88 -13.43 21.63
CA ILE A 397 7.02 -12.54 21.93
C ILE A 397 8.01 -13.27 22.84
N GLN A 398 9.26 -13.40 22.37
CA GLN A 398 10.36 -14.01 23.12
C GLN A 398 11.44 -12.96 23.33
N LEU A 399 11.45 -12.34 24.51
CA LEU A 399 12.45 -11.37 24.93
C LEU A 399 13.04 -11.79 26.28
N PRO A 400 14.35 -11.59 26.52
CA PRO A 400 15.02 -11.98 27.79
C PRO A 400 14.41 -11.32 29.03
N LYS A 401 13.89 -10.10 28.90
CA LYS A 401 13.24 -9.32 29.96
C LYS A 401 11.90 -8.82 29.45
N LYS A 402 11.03 -9.78 29.10
CA LYS A 402 9.70 -9.47 28.54
C LYS A 402 8.87 -8.68 29.54
N ASP A 403 8.38 -7.52 29.13
CA ASP A 403 7.48 -6.65 29.89
C ASP A 403 6.06 -6.77 29.31
N ASP A 404 5.29 -7.73 29.82
CA ASP A 404 3.97 -8.04 29.29
C ASP A 404 3.00 -6.85 29.39
N ALA A 405 3.11 -6.02 30.43
CA ALA A 405 2.26 -4.86 30.60
C ALA A 405 2.54 -3.79 29.52
N PHE A 406 3.82 -3.48 29.30
CA PHE A 406 4.24 -2.55 28.25
C PHE A 406 3.87 -3.05 26.86
N LEU A 407 4.14 -4.31 26.57
CA LEU A 407 3.84 -4.91 25.26
C LEU A 407 2.33 -4.91 24.96
N ARG A 408 1.52 -5.25 25.97
CA ARG A 408 0.06 -5.17 25.87
C ARG A 408 -0.42 -3.75 25.61
N GLU A 409 0.11 -2.76 26.34
CA GLU A 409 -0.22 -1.36 26.14
C GLU A 409 0.12 -0.89 24.73
N ARG A 410 1.30 -1.27 24.18
CA ARG A 410 1.69 -0.92 22.80
C ARG A 410 0.76 -1.53 21.77
N MET A 411 0.33 -2.78 21.96
CA MET A 411 -0.64 -3.42 21.07
C MET A 411 -2.01 -2.75 21.15
N LEU A 412 -2.51 -2.47 22.35
CA LEU A 412 -3.77 -1.74 22.52
C LEU A 412 -3.71 -0.35 21.88
N THR A 413 -2.60 0.38 22.04
CA THR A 413 -2.38 1.68 21.38
C THR A 413 -2.50 1.56 19.85
N MET A 414 -1.91 0.51 19.25
CA MET A 414 -1.99 0.26 17.81
C MET A 414 -3.43 0.06 17.34
N TYR A 415 -4.26 -0.65 18.11
CA TYR A 415 -5.66 -0.87 17.77
C TYR A 415 -6.55 0.34 18.08
N ALA A 416 -6.22 1.17 19.08
CA ALA A 416 -7.00 2.35 19.44
C ALA A 416 -6.75 3.56 18.51
N ASN A 417 -5.54 3.71 17.97
CA ASN A 417 -5.18 4.88 17.17
C ASN A 417 -6.05 5.09 15.92
N PRO A 418 -6.50 4.06 15.16
CA PRO A 418 -7.46 4.27 14.07
C PRO A 418 -8.74 4.96 14.51
N LEU A 419 -9.32 4.57 15.67
CA LEU A 419 -10.49 5.24 16.24
C LEU A 419 -10.19 6.69 16.63
N LYS A 420 -9.07 6.93 17.32
CA LYS A 420 -8.64 8.28 17.71
C LYS A 420 -8.49 9.20 16.50
N ASN A 421 -7.84 8.70 15.44
CA ASN A 421 -7.62 9.46 14.22
C ASN A 421 -8.92 9.71 13.45
N TYR A 422 -9.81 8.72 13.39
CA TYR A 422 -11.12 8.85 12.79
C TYR A 422 -11.95 9.94 13.49
N LEU A 423 -12.03 9.92 14.83
CA LEU A 423 -12.77 10.92 15.61
C LEU A 423 -12.18 12.33 15.44
N ALA A 424 -10.86 12.46 15.31
CA ALA A 424 -10.21 13.74 15.06
C ALA A 424 -10.45 14.27 13.64
N ALA A 425 -10.92 13.42 12.71
CA ALA A 425 -11.22 13.76 11.33
C ALA A 425 -12.74 13.96 11.07
N LEU A 426 -13.59 13.88 12.09
CA LEU A 426 -15.01 14.20 11.98
C LEU A 426 -15.25 15.71 12.10
#